data_7fa4a5974b993a430189cc3b83791728
#
_entry.id   7fa4a5974b993a430189cc3b83791728
#
_cell.length_a   1.000
_cell.length_b   1.000
_cell.length_c   1.000
_cell.angle_alpha   90.00
_cell.angle_beta   90.00
_cell.angle_gamma   90.00
#
_symmetry.space_group_name_H-M   'P 1'
#
loop_
_entity.id
_entity.type
_entity.pdbx_description
1 polymer ?
#
loop_
_entity_poly.entity_id
_entity_poly.type
_entity_poly.pdbx_seq_one_letter_code
_entity_poly.pdbx_strand_id
1 'polypeptide(L)'
;DIRKRSEIFNAAVYDECGTETFYSLKGPGSFMADIGNESVNTITIDKALEGRKATYIKMNIEGSEIKALKGAENTIKNFRPLIAAAGYHKTRDLWEVPMIIKSFNPDYRFNLRSYMNHLSFIYYCS
;
A
#
# COMPACT_ATOMS: atom_id res chain seq x y z
N ASP A 1 20.46 -16.63 -3.69
CA ASP A 1 20.37 -15.33 -4.36
C ASP A 1 18.92 -14.83 -4.27
N ILE A 2 18.72 -13.67 -3.66
CA ILE A 2 17.38 -13.08 -3.46
C ILE A 2 16.69 -12.78 -4.79
N ARG A 3 17.43 -12.41 -5.83
CA ARG A 3 16.88 -12.11 -7.16
C ARG A 3 16.17 -13.30 -7.78
N LYS A 4 16.58 -14.53 -7.47
CA LYS A 4 15.94 -15.76 -7.97
C LYS A 4 14.62 -16.09 -7.25
N ARG A 5 14.32 -15.39 -6.15
CA ARG A 5 13.13 -15.59 -5.31
C ARG A 5 12.24 -14.35 -5.22
N SER A 6 12.52 -13.35 -6.05
CA SER A 6 11.79 -12.09 -6.09
C SER A 6 11.30 -11.80 -7.50
N GLU A 7 10.13 -11.22 -7.58
CA GLU A 7 9.55 -10.66 -8.78
C GLU A 7 9.46 -9.15 -8.61
N ILE A 8 9.92 -8.39 -9.59
CA ILE A 8 9.97 -6.92 -9.51
C ILE A 8 9.10 -6.35 -10.63
N PHE A 9 8.17 -5.51 -10.26
CA PHE A 9 7.32 -4.75 -11.19
C PHE A 9 7.82 -3.31 -11.27
N ASN A 10 8.11 -2.83 -12.47
CA ASN A 10 8.41 -1.41 -12.69
C ASN A 10 7.10 -0.62 -12.82
N ALA A 11 6.37 -0.54 -11.72
CA ALA A 11 5.08 0.13 -11.63
C ALA A 11 4.82 0.62 -10.19
N ALA A 12 4.03 1.66 -10.05
CA ALA A 12 3.51 2.08 -8.75
C ALA A 12 2.31 1.21 -8.36
N VAL A 13 2.22 0.84 -7.10
CA VAL A 13 1.04 0.11 -6.58
C VAL A 13 -0.12 1.08 -6.39
N TYR A 14 -1.28 0.76 -6.97
CA TYR A 14 -2.44 1.64 -6.98
C TYR A 14 -3.76 0.85 -6.96
N ASP A 15 -4.91 1.55 -7.09
CA ASP A 15 -6.24 0.90 -7.12
C ASP A 15 -6.62 0.39 -8.51
N GLU A 16 -5.97 0.88 -9.57
CA GLU A 16 -6.22 0.47 -10.95
C GLU A 16 -4.90 0.27 -11.70
N CYS A 17 -4.93 -0.62 -12.71
CA CYS A 17 -3.84 -0.75 -13.66
C CYS A 17 -3.97 0.31 -14.75
N GLY A 18 -2.89 1.02 -15.01
CA GLY A 18 -2.91 2.09 -16.01
C GLY A 18 -1.66 2.95 -15.94
N THR A 19 -1.85 4.24 -16.01
CA THR A 19 -0.78 5.25 -15.94
C THR A 19 -1.27 6.42 -15.13
N GLU A 20 -0.45 6.86 -14.19
CA GLU A 20 -0.76 7.98 -13.30
C GLU A 20 0.38 9.01 -13.30
N THR A 21 0.03 10.21 -12.90
CA THR A 21 0.99 11.31 -12.77
C THR A 21 1.72 11.19 -11.43
N PHE A 22 3.01 11.39 -11.48
CA PHE A 22 3.92 11.22 -10.34
C PHE A 22 4.78 12.47 -10.15
N TYR A 23 4.89 12.92 -8.91
CA TYR A 23 5.79 14.01 -8.56
C TYR A 23 7.10 13.44 -8.02
N SER A 24 8.14 13.45 -8.85
CA SER A 24 9.46 12.92 -8.51
C SER A 24 10.34 14.01 -7.90
N LEU A 25 10.80 13.78 -6.69
CA LEU A 25 11.82 14.59 -6.01
C LEU A 25 13.24 14.04 -6.19
N LYS A 26 13.40 12.99 -7.04
CA LYS A 26 14.66 12.24 -7.22
C LYS A 26 15.21 11.68 -5.90
N GLY A 27 14.31 11.31 -4.96
CA GLY A 27 14.67 10.79 -3.65
C GLY A 27 13.45 10.44 -2.82
N PRO A 28 13.62 10.22 -1.51
CA PRO A 28 12.52 10.00 -0.58
C PRO A 28 11.50 11.14 -0.61
N GLY A 29 10.22 10.82 -0.46
CA GLY A 29 9.13 11.79 -0.48
C GLY A 29 8.52 12.05 -1.88
N SER A 30 8.92 11.27 -2.91
CA SER A 30 8.20 11.26 -4.20
C SER A 30 6.83 10.61 -4.04
N PHE A 31 5.78 11.16 -4.66
CA PHE A 31 4.40 10.71 -4.46
C PHE A 31 3.53 10.88 -5.72
N MET A 32 2.39 10.19 -5.73
CA MET A 32 1.36 10.34 -6.77
C MET A 32 0.64 11.69 -6.60
N ALA A 33 0.50 12.47 -7.67
CA ALA A 33 -0.11 13.79 -7.65
C ALA A 33 -0.80 14.11 -8.97
N ASP A 34 -1.86 14.92 -8.94
CA ASP A 34 -2.56 15.38 -10.13
C ASP A 34 -1.67 16.29 -11.00
N ILE A 35 -0.71 16.97 -10.37
CA ILE A 35 0.30 17.78 -11.03
C ILE A 35 1.66 17.20 -10.69
N GLY A 36 2.21 16.42 -11.61
CA GLY A 36 3.52 15.78 -11.48
C GLY A 36 4.45 16.14 -12.65
N ASN A 37 5.70 15.73 -12.52
CA ASN A 37 6.73 15.93 -13.55
C ASN A 37 7.08 14.64 -14.30
N GLU A 38 6.49 13.52 -13.90
CA GLU A 38 6.69 12.22 -14.52
C GLU A 38 5.38 11.45 -14.63
N SER A 39 5.35 10.47 -15.53
CA SER A 39 4.25 9.53 -15.69
C SER A 39 4.77 8.13 -15.33
N VAL A 40 4.01 7.39 -14.53
CA VAL A 40 4.37 6.05 -14.08
C VAL A 40 3.25 5.07 -14.38
N ASN A 41 3.62 3.85 -14.75
CA ASN A 41 2.66 2.75 -14.84
C ASN A 41 2.16 2.39 -13.45
N THR A 42 0.89 2.01 -13.36
CA THR A 42 0.27 1.52 -12.12
C THR A 42 -0.13 0.06 -12.25
N ILE A 43 -0.08 -0.65 -11.12
CA ILE A 43 -0.52 -2.03 -11.01
C ILE A 43 -1.24 -2.24 -9.68
N THR A 44 -2.30 -3.03 -9.67
CA THR A 44 -2.94 -3.45 -8.42
C THR A 44 -2.19 -4.63 -7.80
N ILE A 45 -2.27 -4.77 -6.47
CA ILE A 45 -1.70 -5.95 -5.77
C ILE A 45 -2.39 -7.23 -6.25
N ASP A 46 -3.70 -7.20 -6.44
CA ASP A 46 -4.47 -8.33 -6.96
C ASP A 46 -3.96 -8.78 -8.35
N LYS A 47 -3.66 -7.81 -9.24
CA LYS A 47 -3.11 -8.10 -10.57
C LYS A 47 -1.69 -8.63 -10.50
N ALA A 48 -0.84 -8.03 -9.66
CA ALA A 48 0.56 -8.47 -9.49
C ALA A 48 0.65 -9.90 -8.94
N LEU A 49 -0.29 -10.29 -8.09
CA LEU A 49 -0.32 -11.63 -7.50
C LEU A 49 -0.99 -12.67 -8.38
N GLU A 50 -1.89 -12.28 -9.29
CA GLU A 50 -2.62 -13.20 -10.18
C GLU A 50 -3.24 -14.41 -9.45
N GLY A 51 -3.83 -14.16 -8.27
CA GLY A 51 -4.44 -15.19 -7.41
C GLY A 51 -3.45 -15.96 -6.52
N ARG A 52 -2.17 -15.65 -6.56
CA ARG A 52 -1.17 -16.21 -5.63
C ARG A 52 -1.42 -15.70 -4.21
N LYS A 53 -1.29 -16.59 -3.23
CA LYS A 53 -1.50 -16.26 -1.82
C LYS A 53 -0.40 -15.31 -1.32
N ALA A 54 -0.80 -14.11 -0.86
CA ALA A 54 0.06 -13.27 -0.04
C ALA A 54 -0.06 -13.69 1.43
N THR A 55 1.05 -13.70 2.15
CA THR A 55 1.12 -13.93 3.60
C THR A 55 1.43 -12.66 4.38
N TYR A 56 2.08 -11.70 3.73
CA TYR A 56 2.46 -10.43 4.31
C TYR A 56 2.45 -9.32 3.25
N ILE A 57 1.87 -8.19 3.59
CA ILE A 57 1.89 -6.97 2.76
C ILE A 57 2.49 -5.86 3.61
N LYS A 58 3.55 -5.21 3.12
CA LYS A 58 4.13 -4.02 3.74
C LYS A 58 4.06 -2.85 2.77
N MET A 59 3.54 -1.71 3.22
CA MET A 59 3.51 -0.50 2.42
C MET A 59 3.87 0.74 3.25
N ASN A 60 4.66 1.58 2.62
CA ASN A 60 5.02 2.92 3.06
C ASN A 60 5.28 3.71 1.76
N ILE A 61 4.20 4.24 1.17
CA ILE A 61 4.14 4.67 -0.23
C ILE A 61 3.60 6.09 -0.39
N GLU A 62 3.99 6.93 0.58
CA GLU A 62 3.87 8.39 0.51
C GLU A 62 2.43 8.89 0.25
N GLY A 63 1.44 8.25 0.94
CA GLY A 63 0.04 8.66 0.93
C GLY A 63 -0.82 8.03 -0.16
N SER A 64 -0.34 6.96 -0.82
CA SER A 64 -1.12 6.13 -1.75
C SER A 64 -1.63 4.83 -1.11
N GLU A 65 -1.48 4.66 0.21
CA GLU A 65 -1.83 3.44 0.95
C GLU A 65 -3.28 3.03 0.73
N ILE A 66 -4.22 3.99 0.80
CA ILE A 66 -5.66 3.73 0.59
C ILE A 66 -5.93 3.19 -0.82
N LYS A 67 -5.28 3.77 -1.83
CA LYS A 67 -5.38 3.32 -3.22
C LYS A 67 -4.81 1.91 -3.38
N ALA A 68 -3.61 1.66 -2.85
CA ALA A 68 -2.97 0.35 -2.88
C ALA A 68 -3.80 -0.72 -2.14
N LEU A 69 -4.42 -0.39 -1.00
CA LEU A 69 -5.32 -1.29 -0.27
C LEU A 69 -6.56 -1.63 -1.09
N LYS A 70 -7.16 -0.66 -1.81
CA LYS A 70 -8.26 -0.94 -2.75
C LYS A 70 -7.84 -1.91 -3.84
N GLY A 71 -6.64 -1.72 -4.40
CA GLY A 71 -6.05 -2.64 -5.38
C GLY A 71 -5.65 -4.02 -4.82
N ALA A 72 -5.82 -4.25 -3.52
CA ALA A 72 -5.56 -5.52 -2.83
C ALA A 72 -6.83 -6.19 -2.29
N GLU A 73 -8.01 -5.71 -2.65
CA GLU A 73 -9.29 -6.12 -2.06
C GLU A 73 -9.47 -7.64 -2.08
N ASN A 74 -9.28 -8.29 -3.24
CA ASN A 74 -9.45 -9.74 -3.37
C ASN A 74 -8.38 -10.50 -2.58
N THR A 75 -7.14 -10.03 -2.59
CA THR A 75 -6.05 -10.60 -1.81
C THR A 75 -6.36 -10.56 -0.31
N ILE A 76 -6.85 -9.42 0.19
CA ILE A 76 -7.19 -9.25 1.61
C ILE A 76 -8.38 -10.13 2.00
N LYS A 77 -9.43 -10.15 1.19
CA LYS A 77 -10.64 -10.97 1.42
C LYS A 77 -10.33 -12.47 1.45
N ASN A 78 -9.55 -12.93 0.47
CA ASN A 78 -9.38 -14.39 0.25
C ASN A 78 -8.25 -15.00 1.07
N PHE A 79 -7.19 -14.23 1.35
CA PHE A 79 -5.98 -14.80 1.96
C PHE A 79 -5.65 -14.23 3.34
N ARG A 80 -6.27 -13.12 3.75
CA ARG A 80 -6.06 -12.47 5.04
C ARG A 80 -4.56 -12.35 5.40
N PRO A 81 -3.74 -11.69 4.58
CA PRO A 81 -2.32 -11.51 4.89
C PRO A 81 -2.12 -10.65 6.14
N LEU A 82 -1.01 -10.80 6.82
CA LEU A 82 -0.57 -9.78 7.76
C LEU A 82 -0.29 -8.47 6.99
N ILE A 83 -0.77 -7.34 7.48
CA ILE A 83 -0.57 -6.05 6.80
C ILE A 83 0.19 -5.10 7.72
N ALA A 84 1.25 -4.48 7.19
CA ALA A 84 1.94 -3.36 7.81
C ALA A 84 1.81 -2.14 6.88
N ALA A 85 0.91 -1.23 7.21
CA ALA A 85 0.61 -0.05 6.40
C ALA A 85 0.93 1.25 7.16
N ALA A 86 1.61 2.19 6.48
CA ALA A 86 1.79 3.53 7.00
C ALA A 86 0.44 4.25 7.14
N GLY A 87 0.28 5.01 8.22
CA GLY A 87 -0.97 5.74 8.52
C GLY A 87 -0.71 7.20 8.88
N TYR A 88 0.31 7.83 8.30
CA TYR A 88 0.77 9.16 8.72
C TYR A 88 1.04 10.16 7.57
N HIS A 89 0.95 9.74 6.32
CA HIS A 89 1.22 10.64 5.20
C HIS A 89 0.10 11.67 4.97
N LYS A 90 -1.14 11.27 5.25
CA LYS A 90 -2.32 12.16 5.24
C LYS A 90 -3.06 12.02 6.56
N THR A 91 -3.60 13.09 7.09
CA THR A 91 -4.35 13.06 8.37
C THR A 91 -5.46 12.00 8.37
N ARG A 92 -6.13 11.82 7.24
CA ARG A 92 -7.21 10.83 7.08
C ARG A 92 -6.73 9.37 7.13
N ASP A 93 -5.45 9.10 6.86
CA ASP A 93 -4.90 7.73 6.89
C ASP A 93 -5.09 7.10 8.27
N LEU A 94 -5.14 7.93 9.33
CA LEU A 94 -5.31 7.48 10.71
C LEU A 94 -6.62 6.70 10.94
N TRP A 95 -7.66 6.99 10.18
CA TRP A 95 -8.94 6.25 10.28
C TRP A 95 -9.31 5.52 9.00
N GLU A 96 -8.96 6.03 7.82
CA GLU A 96 -9.32 5.38 6.55
C GLU A 96 -8.57 4.06 6.33
N VAL A 97 -7.29 3.96 6.73
CA VAL A 97 -6.51 2.71 6.61
C VAL A 97 -7.16 1.55 7.38
N PRO A 98 -7.46 1.66 8.68
CA PRO A 98 -8.15 0.58 9.37
C PRO A 98 -9.57 0.35 8.88
N MET A 99 -10.30 1.41 8.49
CA MET A 99 -11.68 1.29 8.00
C MET A 99 -11.75 0.50 6.69
N ILE A 100 -10.88 0.78 5.73
CA ILE A 100 -10.89 0.07 4.45
C ILE A 100 -10.50 -1.41 4.61
N ILE A 101 -9.49 -1.72 5.43
CA ILE A 101 -9.11 -3.11 5.72
C ILE A 101 -10.27 -3.84 6.40
N LYS A 102 -10.94 -3.18 7.35
CA LYS A 102 -12.12 -3.72 8.06
C LYS A 102 -13.30 -3.97 7.13
N SER A 103 -13.48 -3.12 6.12
CA SER A 103 -14.57 -3.30 5.14
C SER A 103 -14.35 -4.53 4.25
N PHE A 104 -13.11 -4.91 4.00
CA PHE A 104 -12.78 -6.11 3.23
C PHE A 104 -12.85 -7.38 4.07
N ASN A 105 -12.40 -7.30 5.32
CA ASN A 105 -12.48 -8.43 6.25
C ASN A 105 -12.62 -7.91 7.70
N PRO A 106 -13.81 -8.08 8.31
CA PRO A 106 -14.11 -7.56 9.65
C PRO A 106 -13.33 -8.22 10.78
N ASP A 107 -12.68 -9.36 10.53
CA ASP A 107 -11.95 -10.10 11.56
C ASP A 107 -10.54 -9.56 11.81
N TYR A 108 -10.06 -8.59 11.02
CA TYR A 108 -8.77 -7.98 11.28
C TYR A 108 -8.71 -7.28 12.63
N ARG A 109 -7.63 -7.56 13.35
CA ARG A 109 -7.22 -6.84 14.56
C ARG A 109 -6.14 -5.82 14.19
N PHE A 110 -6.15 -4.67 14.86
CA PHE A 110 -5.28 -3.56 14.56
C PHE A 110 -4.40 -3.21 15.75
N ASN A 111 -3.10 -3.08 15.50
CA ASN A 111 -2.14 -2.56 16.44
C ASN A 111 -1.45 -1.36 15.79
N LEU A 112 -1.57 -0.19 16.39
CA LEU A 112 -0.89 1.02 15.95
C LEU A 112 0.42 1.17 16.72
N ARG A 113 1.55 1.26 16.00
CA ARG A 113 2.85 1.52 16.61
C ARG A 113 3.42 2.83 16.08
N SER A 114 3.94 3.62 17.01
CA SER A 114 4.63 4.87 16.72
C SER A 114 6.13 4.64 16.66
N TYR A 115 6.79 5.36 15.75
CA TYR A 115 8.23 5.37 15.54
C TYR A 115 8.73 6.80 15.42
N MET A 116 10.05 6.99 15.45
CA MET A 116 10.72 8.29 15.24
C MET A 116 10.12 9.42 16.09
N ASN A 117 10.06 9.21 17.41
CA ASN A 117 9.48 10.18 18.35
C ASN A 117 8.06 10.64 17.98
N HIS A 118 7.21 9.69 17.59
CA HIS A 118 5.82 9.91 17.22
C HIS A 118 5.59 10.64 15.88
N LEU A 119 6.60 10.70 15.02
CA LEU A 119 6.47 11.30 13.68
C LEU A 119 5.95 10.33 12.62
N SER A 120 5.98 9.03 12.89
CA SER A 120 5.47 8.01 11.97
C SER A 120 4.65 6.95 12.70
N PHE A 121 3.60 6.48 12.05
CA PHE A 121 2.70 5.47 12.59
C PHE A 121 2.53 4.33 11.58
N ILE A 122 2.62 3.09 12.06
CA ILE A 122 2.40 1.91 11.25
C ILE A 122 1.25 1.10 11.88
N TYR A 123 0.25 0.78 11.08
CA TYR A 123 -0.76 -0.20 11.41
C TYR A 123 -0.24 -1.60 11.13
N TYR A 124 -0.27 -2.45 12.14
CA TYR A 124 -0.05 -3.89 12.02
C TYR A 124 -1.41 -4.58 12.16
N CYS A 125 -1.85 -5.22 11.09
CA CYS A 125 -3.17 -5.82 11.00
C CYS A 125 -3.05 -7.33 10.82
N SER A 126 -3.77 -8.11 11.64
CA SER A 126 -3.74 -9.58 11.66
C SER A 126 -5.13 -10.19 11.83
#